data_e520092a17b4f2e2a7ee89346540490e
#
_entry.id   e520092a17b4f2e2a7ee89346540490e
#
_cell.length_a   1.000
_cell.length_b   1.000
_cell.length_c   1.000
_cell.angle_alpha   90.00
_cell.angle_beta   90.00
_cell.angle_gamma   90.00
#
_symmetry.space_group_name_H-M   'P 1'
#
loop_
_entity.id
_entity.type
_entity.pdbx_description
1 polymer ?
#
loop_
_entity_poly.entity_id
_entity_poly.type
_entity_poly.pdbx_seq_one_letter_code
_entity_poly.pdbx_strand_id
1 'polypeptide(L)'
;MTPFLLFLTFFCAGPLTLQALGASPSTPLSEDRIQVRLRQMLDVPDSVRGSVSLDLKSVTLAAMMRSDSFRSLLSKIPMIPVDRLEQEVLTDATLFAQGKQEWNRNQPNSLFGTNRFDQTSMDVGVEKRLASGTKLTLGLSEFRNNSAFGSFGNVDSKVAGGRLNLSQSLWRDFFGSSTRKLLDSGKAKSEAKKIELESEIEDWFLQLSGLFHQVWMAQKRIEATRASLERKERLAGLFARRKSLGISEEAEQIQVESAVKQTRVQLEEMTRLLEKQWSLLVVSLKLGEEDRRTDPTLIPVHLETALSEPAKDCADPVDSNRDIRQLELELSALQLQSGVALDQARPELLLDLGISTNGSVLNAADEFQTRWLNTLTARFPAYTIGFGFRLPLDASIEKSRILSSLSMTRQLESQLSDLRARMISTLDTSCAELAMLGRHYRLYDGIERDMKKRIKLEETRYRQARSSPFSVLQAGDELYGTTLSLHTTLAEWWNRHWSLKKTKGLLFQELDAWVSEKTGKSIFSNASAGNMP
;
A
#
# COMPACT_ATOMS: atom_id res chain seq x y z
N MET A 1 -6.68 40.19 42.04
CA MET A 1 -5.94 38.98 41.61
C MET A 1 -6.71 37.67 41.87
N THR A 2 -7.92 37.72 42.33
CA THR A 2 -8.65 36.51 42.82
C THR A 2 -9.85 36.00 42.01
N PRO A 3 -10.32 36.62 40.93
CA PRO A 3 -11.40 36.00 40.14
C PRO A 3 -10.94 35.06 39.04
N PHE A 4 -9.66 35.11 38.65
CA PHE A 4 -9.17 34.27 37.52
C PHE A 4 -8.95 32.79 37.95
N LEU A 5 -8.61 32.56 39.20
CA LEU A 5 -8.42 31.22 39.77
C LEU A 5 -9.75 30.48 40.00
N LEU A 6 -10.82 31.20 40.33
CA LEU A 6 -12.14 30.59 40.57
C LEU A 6 -12.82 30.07 39.31
N PHE A 7 -12.55 30.67 38.14
CA PHE A 7 -13.08 30.19 36.86
C PHE A 7 -12.32 28.99 36.33
N LEU A 8 -11.01 28.90 36.58
CA LEU A 8 -10.22 27.70 36.25
C LEU A 8 -10.58 26.50 37.14
N THR A 9 -10.97 26.74 38.39
CA THR A 9 -11.37 25.66 39.30
C THR A 9 -12.75 25.09 39.02
N PHE A 10 -13.65 25.87 38.40
CA PHE A 10 -14.96 25.35 37.99
C PHE A 10 -14.89 24.48 36.72
N PHE A 11 -13.83 24.65 35.92
CA PHE A 11 -13.56 23.76 34.77
C PHE A 11 -12.75 22.51 35.16
N CYS A 12 -12.05 22.51 36.32
CA CYS A 12 -11.25 21.37 36.78
C CYS A 12 -11.95 20.50 37.85
N ALA A 13 -13.12 20.88 38.37
CA ALA A 13 -13.78 20.13 39.44
C ALA A 13 -15.05 19.42 38.95
N GLY A 14 -14.90 18.58 37.99
CA GLY A 14 -15.83 17.52 37.65
C GLY A 14 -15.19 16.67 36.56
N PRO A 15 -15.11 15.34 36.72
CA PRO A 15 -14.90 14.51 35.54
C PRO A 15 -16.17 14.66 34.70
N LEU A 16 -16.21 15.66 33.81
CA LEU A 16 -17.01 15.52 32.62
C LEU A 16 -16.45 14.30 31.93
N THR A 17 -17.02 13.15 32.30
CA THR A 17 -16.97 11.99 31.45
C THR A 17 -17.53 12.46 30.12
N LEU A 18 -16.64 12.83 29.21
CA LEU A 18 -16.90 12.86 27.79
C LEU A 18 -17.19 11.41 27.35
N GLN A 19 -18.24 10.85 27.92
CA GLN A 19 -19.02 9.76 27.36
C GLN A 19 -19.96 10.41 26.36
N ALA A 20 -19.39 10.97 25.36
CA ALA A 20 -20.20 11.60 24.38
C ALA A 20 -19.57 11.33 23.03
N LEU A 21 -20.34 10.70 22.24
CA LEU A 21 -20.18 10.58 20.83
C LEU A 21 -18.94 9.79 20.38
N GLY A 22 -18.97 8.48 20.61
CA GLY A 22 -18.52 7.46 19.68
C GLY A 22 -17.09 7.52 19.12
N ALA A 23 -16.19 8.32 19.69
CA ALA A 23 -14.79 8.26 19.42
C ALA A 23 -14.11 7.61 20.63
N SER A 24 -14.18 6.27 20.71
CA SER A 24 -13.19 5.53 21.46
C SER A 24 -11.83 5.90 20.89
N PRO A 25 -10.83 6.24 21.73
CA PRO A 25 -9.47 6.37 21.25
C PRO A 25 -9.15 5.06 20.56
N SER A 26 -8.88 5.13 19.25
CA SER A 26 -8.37 4.01 18.48
C SER A 26 -7.11 3.55 19.20
N THR A 27 -7.24 2.51 20.01
CA THR A 27 -6.07 1.76 20.48
C THR A 27 -5.33 1.40 19.21
N PRO A 28 -4.05 1.79 19.05
CA PRO A 28 -3.28 1.34 17.90
C PRO A 28 -3.45 -0.16 17.85
N LEU A 29 -3.89 -0.68 16.71
CA LEU A 29 -3.98 -2.12 16.48
C LEU A 29 -2.59 -2.65 16.78
N SER A 30 -2.39 -3.23 17.97
CA SER A 30 -1.09 -3.78 18.34
C SER A 30 -0.75 -4.79 17.26
N GLU A 31 0.49 -4.78 16.77
CA GLU A 31 1.01 -5.77 15.80
C GLU A 31 0.63 -7.19 16.20
N ASP A 32 0.54 -7.46 17.50
CA ASP A 32 0.08 -8.74 18.07
C ASP A 32 -1.37 -9.10 17.70
N ARG A 33 -2.29 -8.15 17.60
CA ARG A 33 -3.68 -8.46 17.22
C ARG A 33 -3.82 -8.81 15.75
N ILE A 34 -3.02 -8.19 14.88
CA ILE A 34 -2.95 -8.57 13.46
C ILE A 34 -2.31 -9.95 13.34
N GLN A 35 -1.25 -10.23 14.11
CA GLN A 35 -0.60 -11.54 14.15
C GLN A 35 -1.50 -12.64 14.71
N VAL A 36 -2.23 -12.37 15.80
CA VAL A 36 -3.16 -13.33 16.40
C VAL A 36 -4.33 -13.62 15.44
N ARG A 37 -4.89 -12.60 14.79
CA ARG A 37 -5.94 -12.82 13.78
C ARG A 37 -5.44 -13.56 12.55
N LEU A 38 -4.25 -13.24 12.04
CA LEU A 38 -3.64 -13.99 10.95
C LEU A 38 -3.33 -15.44 11.34
N ARG A 39 -2.86 -15.68 12.57
CA ARG A 39 -2.66 -17.06 13.10
C ARG A 39 -3.96 -17.82 13.23
N GLN A 40 -5.03 -17.19 13.73
CA GLN A 40 -6.36 -17.81 13.82
C GLN A 40 -7.02 -18.03 12.45
N MET A 41 -6.67 -17.19 11.45
CA MET A 41 -7.20 -17.32 10.10
C MET A 41 -6.61 -18.49 9.31
N LEU A 42 -5.42 -18.93 9.65
CA LEU A 42 -4.67 -19.86 8.81
C LEU A 42 -4.35 -21.17 9.52
N ASP A 43 -5.09 -21.54 10.52
CA ASP A 43 -5.02 -22.79 11.31
C ASP A 43 -4.02 -23.82 10.72
N VAL A 44 -2.71 -23.43 10.71
CA VAL A 44 -1.63 -24.34 10.33
C VAL A 44 -1.18 -25.02 11.61
N PRO A 45 -1.49 -26.29 11.80
CA PRO A 45 -1.03 -27.00 12.96
C PRO A 45 0.49 -26.97 13.03
N ASP A 46 1.05 -26.70 14.21
CA ASP A 46 2.50 -26.75 14.50
C ASP A 46 3.13 -28.12 14.23
N SER A 47 2.31 -29.11 13.83
CA SER A 47 2.68 -30.51 13.62
C SER A 47 3.04 -30.88 12.17
N VAL A 48 3.17 -29.94 11.23
CA VAL A 48 3.63 -30.25 9.87
C VAL A 48 5.16 -30.43 9.86
N ARG A 49 5.65 -31.36 10.67
CA ARG A 49 7.05 -31.83 10.68
C ARG A 49 7.30 -33.02 9.74
N GLY A 50 6.37 -33.36 8.87
CA GLY A 50 6.49 -34.47 7.94
C GLY A 50 6.20 -34.04 6.52
N SER A 51 7.15 -34.24 5.59
CA SER A 51 7.07 -34.16 4.12
C SER A 51 5.96 -33.24 3.58
N VAL A 52 6.13 -31.96 3.74
CA VAL A 52 5.22 -30.97 3.14
C VAL A 52 5.50 -30.94 1.64
N SER A 53 4.50 -31.29 0.84
CA SER A 53 4.55 -30.99 -0.57
C SER A 53 4.55 -29.47 -0.72
N LEU A 54 5.69 -28.89 -1.08
CA LEU A 54 5.82 -27.46 -1.33
C LEU A 54 5.28 -27.16 -2.73
N ASP A 55 3.98 -26.93 -2.84
CA ASP A 55 3.40 -26.29 -4.02
C ASP A 55 3.46 -24.75 -3.87
N LEU A 56 3.42 -24.03 -4.98
CA LEU A 56 3.53 -22.56 -4.98
C LEU A 56 2.42 -21.91 -4.14
N LYS A 57 1.20 -22.47 -4.15
CA LYS A 57 0.06 -21.95 -3.38
C LYS A 57 0.31 -22.05 -1.87
N SER A 58 0.76 -23.21 -1.39
CA SER A 58 1.05 -23.42 0.05
C SER A 58 2.25 -22.58 0.52
N VAL A 59 3.29 -22.46 -0.31
CA VAL A 59 4.44 -21.58 -0.05
C VAL A 59 4.01 -20.12 0.04
N THR A 60 3.17 -19.65 -0.87
CA THR A 60 2.65 -18.28 -0.88
C THR A 60 1.84 -17.99 0.38
N LEU A 61 0.92 -18.87 0.73
CA LEU A 61 0.10 -18.75 1.94
C LEU A 61 0.95 -18.76 3.21
N ALA A 62 1.94 -19.63 3.30
CA ALA A 62 2.89 -19.66 4.42
C ALA A 62 3.72 -18.37 4.52
N ALA A 63 4.17 -17.84 3.37
CA ALA A 63 4.92 -16.60 3.32
C ALA A 63 4.07 -15.38 3.72
N MET A 64 2.82 -15.30 3.27
CA MET A 64 1.88 -14.25 3.69
C MET A 64 1.69 -14.20 5.20
N MET A 65 1.76 -15.37 5.87
CA MET A 65 1.61 -15.45 7.33
C MET A 65 2.87 -15.06 8.10
N ARG A 66 4.04 -15.42 7.59
CA ARG A 66 5.29 -15.42 8.36
C ARG A 66 6.29 -14.38 7.89
N SER A 67 6.26 -13.98 6.62
CA SER A 67 7.23 -13.07 6.03
C SER A 67 7.15 -11.66 6.59
N ASP A 68 8.28 -11.12 7.01
CA ASP A 68 8.37 -9.72 7.45
C ASP A 68 8.18 -8.76 6.28
N SER A 69 8.57 -9.14 5.06
CA SER A 69 8.34 -8.34 3.85
C SER A 69 6.84 -8.18 3.55
N PHE A 70 6.06 -9.25 3.67
CA PHE A 70 4.61 -9.16 3.51
C PHE A 70 3.94 -8.38 4.65
N ARG A 71 4.42 -8.56 5.88
CA ARG A 71 3.94 -7.77 7.03
C ARG A 71 4.21 -6.28 6.85
N SER A 72 5.36 -5.92 6.28
CA SER A 72 5.67 -4.53 5.92
C SER A 72 4.67 -3.95 4.91
N LEU A 73 4.21 -4.73 3.93
CA LEU A 73 3.15 -4.31 3.02
C LEU A 73 1.82 -4.09 3.75
N LEU A 74 1.43 -5.03 4.62
CA LEU A 74 0.19 -4.88 5.41
C LEU A 74 0.23 -3.67 6.35
N SER A 75 1.41 -3.25 6.82
CA SER A 75 1.55 -2.06 7.66
C SER A 75 1.23 -0.75 6.93
N LYS A 76 1.15 -0.76 5.60
CA LYS A 76 0.72 0.39 4.79
C LYS A 76 -0.81 0.56 4.72
N ILE A 77 -1.59 -0.46 5.09
CA ILE A 77 -3.07 -0.41 5.04
C ILE A 77 -3.65 0.79 5.80
N PRO A 78 -3.21 1.13 7.03
CA PRO A 78 -3.70 2.31 7.73
C PRO A 78 -3.40 3.64 7.03
N MET A 79 -2.44 3.68 6.11
CA MET A 79 -2.10 4.90 5.34
C MET A 79 -3.03 5.14 4.16
N ILE A 80 -3.81 4.14 3.73
CA ILE A 80 -4.74 4.27 2.59
C ILE A 80 -5.73 5.43 2.80
N PRO A 81 -6.44 5.57 3.94
CA PRO A 81 -7.43 6.62 4.11
C PRO A 81 -6.84 8.00 4.40
N VAL A 82 -5.52 8.15 4.60
CA VAL A 82 -4.92 9.39 5.10
C VAL A 82 -5.22 10.57 4.17
N ASP A 83 -5.02 10.45 2.87
CA ASP A 83 -5.29 11.55 1.92
C ASP A 83 -6.76 11.97 1.92
N ARG A 84 -7.68 11.03 2.11
CA ARG A 84 -9.10 11.32 2.26
C ARG A 84 -9.37 12.06 3.56
N LEU A 85 -8.85 11.56 4.68
CA LEU A 85 -9.02 12.15 6.00
C LEU A 85 -8.44 13.56 6.08
N GLU A 86 -7.26 13.81 5.48
CA GLU A 86 -6.66 15.14 5.40
C GLU A 86 -7.57 16.16 4.71
N GLN A 87 -8.32 15.75 3.69
CA GLN A 87 -9.27 16.63 3.02
C GLN A 87 -10.60 16.73 3.79
N GLU A 88 -11.04 15.68 4.47
CA GLU A 88 -12.25 15.68 5.29
C GLU A 88 -12.13 16.63 6.49
N VAL A 89 -10.93 16.86 7.03
CA VAL A 89 -10.65 17.88 8.08
C VAL A 89 -11.17 19.26 7.69
N LEU A 90 -11.23 19.60 6.39
CA LEU A 90 -11.79 20.87 5.93
C LEU A 90 -13.26 21.06 6.30
N THR A 91 -13.99 19.97 6.49
CA THR A 91 -15.42 19.95 6.83
C THR A 91 -15.70 19.47 8.24
N ASP A 92 -14.67 19.21 9.03
CA ASP A 92 -14.82 18.79 10.41
C ASP A 92 -15.33 19.93 11.31
N ALA A 93 -16.06 19.55 12.35
CA ALA A 93 -16.46 20.50 13.37
C ALA A 93 -15.30 20.74 14.34
N THR A 94 -14.95 22.01 14.55
CA THR A 94 -13.93 22.41 15.50
C THR A 94 -14.54 23.11 16.69
N LEU A 95 -14.21 22.65 17.89
CA LEU A 95 -14.53 23.36 19.12
C LEU A 95 -13.39 24.37 19.39
N PHE A 96 -13.72 25.61 19.60
CA PHE A 96 -12.76 26.63 20.01
C PHE A 96 -13.11 27.23 21.36
N ALA A 97 -12.09 27.59 22.13
CA ALA A 97 -12.23 28.34 23.35
C ALA A 97 -11.11 29.39 23.41
N GLN A 98 -11.49 30.63 23.55
CA GLN A 98 -10.56 31.77 23.58
C GLN A 98 -10.81 32.61 24.82
N GLY A 99 -9.76 32.97 25.51
CA GLY A 99 -9.79 33.93 26.62
C GLY A 99 -8.85 35.10 26.34
N LYS A 100 -9.33 36.32 26.48
CA LYS A 100 -8.53 37.52 26.32
C LYS A 100 -8.70 38.42 27.54
N GLN A 101 -7.59 38.93 28.07
CA GLN A 101 -7.55 39.96 29.08
C GLN A 101 -6.80 41.16 28.48
N GLU A 102 -7.41 42.33 28.53
CA GLU A 102 -6.83 43.58 28.03
C GLU A 102 -6.80 44.61 29.14
N TRP A 103 -5.65 45.24 29.33
CA TRP A 103 -5.44 46.37 30.24
C TRP A 103 -5.03 47.55 29.40
N ASN A 104 -5.94 48.49 29.18
CA ASN A 104 -5.68 49.68 28.41
C ASN A 104 -5.49 50.88 29.37
N ARG A 105 -4.35 51.54 29.27
CA ARG A 105 -3.95 52.71 30.05
C ARG A 105 -3.63 53.89 29.14
N ASN A 106 -4.08 53.84 27.87
CA ASN A 106 -3.84 54.90 26.94
C ASN A 106 -4.54 56.19 27.38
N GLN A 107 -3.94 57.35 27.06
CA GLN A 107 -4.56 58.63 27.34
C GLN A 107 -5.86 58.79 26.51
N PRO A 108 -6.94 59.28 27.12
CA PRO A 108 -8.20 59.48 26.40
C PRO A 108 -8.07 60.54 25.33
N ASN A 109 -8.62 60.27 24.14
CA ASN A 109 -8.60 61.20 22.99
C ASN A 109 -9.74 62.24 23.06
N SER A 110 -10.54 62.25 24.09
CA SER A 110 -11.65 63.19 24.28
C SER A 110 -11.93 63.46 25.77
N LEU A 111 -12.63 64.57 26.08
CA LEU A 111 -13.04 64.95 27.44
C LEU A 111 -13.98 63.90 28.09
N PHE A 112 -14.66 63.09 27.28
CA PHE A 112 -15.52 61.99 27.68
C PHE A 112 -14.89 60.60 27.49
N GLY A 113 -13.57 60.54 27.18
CA GLY A 113 -12.86 59.30 27.00
C GLY A 113 -12.56 58.53 28.28
N THR A 114 -12.38 57.25 28.18
CA THR A 114 -12.02 56.39 29.31
C THR A 114 -10.56 56.52 29.68
N ASN A 115 -10.27 56.85 30.95
CA ASN A 115 -8.89 56.95 31.44
C ASN A 115 -8.28 55.58 31.74
N ARG A 116 -9.12 54.58 31.95
CA ARG A 116 -8.74 53.20 32.27
C ARG A 116 -9.78 52.26 31.69
N PHE A 117 -9.30 51.21 31.06
CA PHE A 117 -10.16 50.21 30.44
C PHE A 117 -9.56 48.83 30.72
N ASP A 118 -10.24 48.04 31.54
CA ASP A 118 -9.88 46.66 31.83
C ASP A 118 -10.97 45.76 31.25
N GLN A 119 -10.62 44.93 30.27
CA GLN A 119 -11.58 44.04 29.58
C GLN A 119 -11.14 42.59 29.75
N THR A 120 -12.07 41.75 30.17
CA THR A 120 -11.93 40.28 30.12
C THR A 120 -12.97 39.77 29.14
N SER A 121 -12.57 38.98 28.20
CA SER A 121 -13.49 38.27 27.29
C SER A 121 -13.20 36.80 27.25
N MET A 122 -14.24 35.99 27.26
CA MET A 122 -14.20 34.55 27.03
C MET A 122 -15.16 34.23 25.90
N ASP A 123 -14.73 33.39 24.99
CA ASP A 123 -15.50 32.97 23.82
C ASP A 123 -15.31 31.47 23.62
N VAL A 124 -16.41 30.70 23.61
CA VAL A 124 -16.45 29.25 23.39
C VAL A 124 -17.44 28.97 22.31
N GLY A 125 -17.07 28.15 21.35
CA GLY A 125 -17.99 27.87 20.25
C GLY A 125 -17.56 26.70 19.38
N VAL A 126 -18.44 26.38 18.45
CA VAL A 126 -18.23 25.35 17.45
C VAL A 126 -18.26 26.00 16.07
N GLU A 127 -17.28 25.66 15.26
CA GLU A 127 -17.19 26.07 13.88
C GLU A 127 -17.22 24.85 12.98
N LYS A 128 -17.99 24.90 11.89
CA LYS A 128 -18.07 23.84 10.90
C LYS A 128 -18.17 24.43 9.49
N ARG A 129 -17.33 23.94 8.57
CA ARG A 129 -17.50 24.19 7.14
C ARG A 129 -18.32 23.06 6.53
N LEU A 130 -19.36 23.40 5.81
CA LEU A 130 -20.18 22.43 5.06
C LEU A 130 -19.57 22.20 3.67
N ALA A 131 -19.89 21.07 3.05
CA ALA A 131 -19.48 20.76 1.68
C ALA A 131 -20.03 21.79 0.65
N SER A 132 -21.05 22.58 1.02
CA SER A 132 -21.53 23.74 0.27
C SER A 132 -20.61 24.97 0.34
N GLY A 133 -19.45 24.88 1.01
CA GLY A 133 -18.57 26.03 1.25
C GLY A 133 -19.06 27.00 2.31
N THR A 134 -20.26 26.77 2.88
CA THR A 134 -20.84 27.56 3.95
C THR A 134 -20.10 27.31 5.25
N LYS A 135 -19.61 28.36 5.89
CA LYS A 135 -19.00 28.29 7.21
C LYS A 135 -20.04 28.66 8.25
N LEU A 136 -20.35 27.75 9.16
CA LEU A 136 -21.25 27.94 10.28
C LEU A 136 -20.45 28.09 11.57
N THR A 137 -20.71 29.14 12.34
CA THR A 137 -20.09 29.39 13.64
C THR A 137 -21.18 29.62 14.68
N LEU A 138 -21.23 28.77 15.70
CA LEU A 138 -22.04 28.93 16.88
C LEU A 138 -21.14 29.25 18.07
N GLY A 139 -21.35 30.36 18.76
CA GLY A 139 -20.49 30.79 19.86
C GLY A 139 -21.27 31.36 21.01
N LEU A 140 -20.73 31.15 22.20
CA LEU A 140 -21.15 31.77 23.44
C LEU A 140 -19.98 32.61 23.97
N SER A 141 -20.26 33.83 24.36
CA SER A 141 -19.23 34.76 24.85
C SER A 141 -19.63 35.37 26.18
N GLU A 142 -18.65 35.59 27.03
CA GLU A 142 -18.79 36.39 28.23
C GLU A 142 -17.77 37.52 28.16
N PHE A 143 -18.25 38.72 28.38
CA PHE A 143 -17.51 39.93 28.27
C PHE A 143 -17.69 40.74 29.55
N ARG A 144 -16.61 41.10 30.19
CA ARG A 144 -16.56 41.99 31.36
C ARG A 144 -15.69 43.19 31.03
N ASN A 145 -16.25 44.38 31.23
CA ASN A 145 -15.55 45.62 30.99
C ASN A 145 -15.65 46.50 32.27
N ASN A 146 -14.49 46.87 32.78
CA ASN A 146 -14.40 47.83 33.89
C ASN A 146 -13.71 49.10 33.33
N SER A 147 -14.47 50.16 33.17
CA SER A 147 -14.02 51.43 32.60
C SER A 147 -14.13 52.55 33.59
N ALA A 148 -13.07 53.35 33.71
CA ALA A 148 -13.08 54.59 34.51
C ALA A 148 -13.23 55.80 33.57
N PHE A 149 -14.30 56.53 33.77
CA PHE A 149 -14.64 57.72 32.97
C PHE A 149 -14.38 58.96 33.85
N GLY A 150 -13.19 59.49 33.86
CA GLY A 150 -12.84 60.78 34.50
C GLY A 150 -13.74 61.20 35.64
N SER A 151 -14.59 62.22 35.42
CA SER A 151 -15.52 62.77 36.38
C SER A 151 -16.81 61.97 36.62
N PHE A 152 -17.09 60.96 35.80
CA PHE A 152 -18.33 60.15 35.87
C PHE A 152 -18.22 58.86 36.67
N GLY A 153 -17.03 58.54 37.21
CA GLY A 153 -16.80 57.34 37.99
C GLY A 153 -16.53 56.07 37.19
N ASN A 154 -16.53 54.92 37.89
CA ASN A 154 -16.27 53.61 37.31
C ASN A 154 -17.58 52.97 36.85
N VAL A 155 -17.53 52.37 35.66
CA VAL A 155 -18.65 51.56 35.10
C VAL A 155 -18.14 50.12 34.98
N ASP A 156 -18.76 49.21 35.67
CA ASP A 156 -18.54 47.75 35.53
C ASP A 156 -19.73 47.19 34.70
N SER A 157 -19.44 46.71 33.51
CA SER A 157 -20.42 46.09 32.64
C SER A 157 -20.05 44.62 32.40
N LYS A 158 -21.05 43.76 32.55
CA LYS A 158 -20.94 42.32 32.26
C LYS A 158 -22.00 41.97 31.22
N VAL A 159 -21.55 41.33 30.17
CA VAL A 159 -22.37 40.94 29.03
C VAL A 159 -22.17 39.46 28.74
N ALA A 160 -23.24 38.69 28.72
CA ALA A 160 -23.28 37.37 28.14
C ALA A 160 -23.80 37.49 26.70
N GLY A 161 -23.18 36.81 25.75
CA GLY A 161 -23.55 36.84 24.34
C GLY A 161 -23.69 35.45 23.73
N GLY A 162 -24.65 35.31 22.84
CA GLY A 162 -24.75 34.17 21.97
C GLY A 162 -24.70 34.64 20.52
N ARG A 163 -23.97 33.91 19.67
CA ARG A 163 -23.88 34.25 18.25
C ARG A 163 -24.02 33.01 17.38
N LEU A 164 -24.76 33.16 16.31
CA LEU A 164 -24.81 32.24 15.19
C LEU A 164 -24.39 33.02 13.95
N ASN A 165 -23.31 32.59 13.31
CA ASN A 165 -22.78 33.25 12.12
C ASN A 165 -22.73 32.26 10.97
N LEU A 166 -23.20 32.68 9.80
CA LEU A 166 -23.19 31.92 8.56
C LEU A 166 -22.45 32.75 7.53
N SER A 167 -21.33 32.24 7.05
CA SER A 167 -20.52 32.89 6.02
C SER A 167 -20.54 32.04 4.75
N GLN A 168 -20.96 32.63 3.63
CA GLN A 168 -21.06 31.97 2.33
C GLN A 168 -20.20 32.69 1.30
N SER A 169 -19.33 31.95 0.65
CA SER A 169 -18.61 32.47 -0.51
C SER A 169 -19.50 32.42 -1.76
N LEU A 170 -19.61 33.59 -2.44
CA LEU A 170 -20.46 33.78 -3.61
C LEU A 170 -19.69 33.77 -4.94
N TRP A 171 -18.35 33.80 -4.90
CA TRP A 171 -17.52 33.80 -6.11
C TRP A 171 -16.42 32.73 -6.05
N ARG A 172 -15.38 32.92 -5.21
CA ARG A 172 -14.39 31.88 -4.94
C ARG A 172 -15.06 30.74 -4.15
N ASP A 173 -14.83 29.50 -4.51
CA ASP A 173 -15.51 28.33 -3.92
C ASP A 173 -17.05 28.46 -3.96
N PHE A 174 -17.58 28.93 -5.10
CA PHE A 174 -19.01 29.16 -5.28
C PHE A 174 -19.81 27.92 -4.88
N PHE A 175 -20.63 28.10 -3.84
CA PHE A 175 -21.40 27.01 -3.19
C PHE A 175 -20.60 25.73 -2.95
N GLY A 176 -19.33 25.83 -2.55
CA GLY A 176 -18.48 24.70 -2.20
C GLY A 176 -17.91 23.92 -3.38
N SER A 177 -17.83 24.53 -4.55
CA SER A 177 -17.26 23.88 -5.75
C SER A 177 -15.83 23.40 -5.53
N SER A 178 -14.95 24.23 -5.00
CA SER A 178 -13.56 23.87 -4.68
C SER A 178 -13.48 22.93 -3.48
N THR A 179 -14.31 23.14 -2.46
CA THR A 179 -14.37 22.26 -1.29
C THR A 179 -14.72 20.84 -1.72
N ARG A 180 -15.75 20.65 -2.56
CA ARG A 180 -16.09 19.29 -3.08
C ARG A 180 -14.98 18.69 -3.93
N LYS A 181 -14.34 19.47 -4.81
CA LYS A 181 -13.21 18.98 -5.62
C LYS A 181 -12.04 18.50 -4.75
N LEU A 182 -11.77 19.20 -3.64
CA LEU A 182 -10.73 18.74 -2.69
C LEU A 182 -11.10 17.42 -2.02
N LEU A 183 -12.34 17.30 -1.55
CA LEU A 183 -12.84 16.05 -0.97
C LEU A 183 -12.77 14.88 -1.96
N ASP A 184 -13.19 15.10 -3.21
CA ASP A 184 -13.18 14.07 -4.24
C ASP A 184 -11.73 13.75 -4.70
N SER A 185 -10.83 14.73 -4.73
CA SER A 185 -9.39 14.50 -4.94
C SER A 185 -8.79 13.62 -3.84
N GLY A 186 -9.16 13.86 -2.56
CA GLY A 186 -8.74 13.03 -1.44
C GLY A 186 -9.21 11.58 -1.57
N LYS A 187 -10.48 11.37 -1.99
CA LYS A 187 -11.01 10.02 -2.26
C LYS A 187 -10.25 9.31 -3.38
N ALA A 188 -10.01 10.01 -4.50
CA ALA A 188 -9.29 9.45 -5.64
C ALA A 188 -7.86 9.07 -5.27
N LYS A 189 -7.14 9.89 -4.49
CA LYS A 189 -5.81 9.59 -3.98
C LYS A 189 -5.81 8.37 -3.03
N SER A 190 -6.78 8.30 -2.13
CA SER A 190 -6.94 7.15 -1.23
C SER A 190 -7.18 5.85 -2.00
N GLU A 191 -7.99 5.89 -3.06
CA GLU A 191 -8.23 4.74 -3.92
C GLU A 191 -6.97 4.37 -4.73
N ALA A 192 -6.23 5.36 -5.24
CA ALA A 192 -4.95 5.15 -5.92
C ALA A 192 -3.94 4.44 -5.01
N LYS A 193 -3.79 4.87 -3.76
CA LYS A 193 -2.92 4.21 -2.77
C LYS A 193 -3.33 2.76 -2.46
N LYS A 194 -4.64 2.48 -2.46
CA LYS A 194 -5.12 1.10 -2.31
C LYS A 194 -4.66 0.23 -3.48
N ILE A 195 -4.83 0.71 -4.72
CA ILE A 195 -4.42 0.00 -5.92
C ILE A 195 -2.89 -0.14 -5.99
N GLU A 196 -2.13 0.88 -5.57
CA GLU A 196 -0.68 0.82 -5.43
C GLU A 196 -0.27 -0.34 -4.51
N LEU A 197 -0.88 -0.47 -3.34
CA LEU A 197 -0.60 -1.57 -2.43
C LEU A 197 -0.97 -2.94 -3.02
N GLU A 198 -2.07 -3.03 -3.80
CA GLU A 198 -2.41 -4.25 -4.53
C GLU A 198 -1.31 -4.62 -5.53
N SER A 199 -0.76 -3.65 -6.30
CA SER A 199 0.35 -3.86 -7.23
C SER A 199 1.64 -4.28 -6.50
N GLU A 200 1.95 -3.66 -5.35
CA GLU A 200 3.10 -4.07 -4.52
C GLU A 200 2.98 -5.52 -4.00
N ILE A 201 1.77 -5.97 -3.66
CA ILE A 201 1.50 -7.37 -3.26
C ILE A 201 1.74 -8.32 -4.45
N GLU A 202 1.33 -7.92 -5.65
CA GLU A 202 1.61 -8.68 -6.87
C GLU A 202 3.13 -8.79 -7.12
N ASP A 203 3.89 -7.70 -6.96
CA ASP A 203 5.35 -7.71 -7.11
C ASP A 203 6.03 -8.58 -6.06
N TRP A 204 5.58 -8.52 -4.82
CA TRP A 204 6.05 -9.40 -3.76
C TRP A 204 5.83 -10.87 -4.11
N PHE A 205 4.65 -11.23 -4.65
CA PHE A 205 4.38 -12.59 -5.10
C PHE A 205 5.27 -13.01 -6.26
N LEU A 206 5.49 -12.14 -7.25
CA LEU A 206 6.39 -12.44 -8.38
C LEU A 206 7.82 -12.72 -7.91
N GLN A 207 8.32 -11.98 -6.92
CA GLN A 207 9.63 -12.24 -6.32
C GLN A 207 9.65 -13.59 -5.60
N LEU A 208 8.64 -13.91 -4.80
CA LEU A 208 8.52 -15.18 -4.09
C LEU A 208 8.41 -16.36 -5.06
N SER A 209 7.58 -16.25 -6.10
CA SER A 209 7.43 -17.28 -7.12
C SER A 209 8.73 -17.50 -7.90
N GLY A 210 9.49 -16.43 -8.17
CA GLY A 210 10.81 -16.52 -8.77
C GLY A 210 11.80 -17.32 -7.91
N LEU A 211 11.84 -17.06 -6.60
CA LEU A 211 12.66 -17.83 -5.66
C LEU A 211 12.24 -19.31 -5.61
N PHE A 212 10.93 -19.57 -5.58
CA PHE A 212 10.40 -20.92 -5.61
C PHE A 212 10.84 -21.69 -6.88
N HIS A 213 10.74 -21.07 -8.05
CA HIS A 213 11.18 -21.68 -9.32
C HIS A 213 12.70 -21.89 -9.37
N GLN A 214 13.47 -20.99 -8.73
CA GLN A 214 14.93 -21.17 -8.64
C GLN A 214 15.33 -22.38 -7.78
N VAL A 215 14.64 -22.62 -6.65
CA VAL A 215 14.83 -23.81 -5.82
C VAL A 215 14.49 -25.06 -6.62
N TRP A 216 13.34 -25.10 -7.26
CA TRP A 216 12.93 -26.22 -8.11
C TRP A 216 13.94 -26.50 -9.23
N MET A 217 14.42 -25.47 -9.92
CA MET A 217 15.45 -25.60 -10.96
C MET A 217 16.77 -26.16 -10.42
N ALA A 218 17.18 -25.70 -9.23
CA ALA A 218 18.41 -26.22 -8.62
C ALA A 218 18.26 -27.72 -8.26
N GLN A 219 17.09 -28.14 -7.76
CA GLN A 219 16.80 -29.55 -7.52
C GLN A 219 16.86 -30.39 -8.81
N LYS A 220 16.22 -29.94 -9.87
CA LYS A 220 16.23 -30.62 -11.17
C LYS A 220 17.64 -30.70 -11.80
N ARG A 221 18.45 -29.67 -11.60
CA ARG A 221 19.88 -29.69 -12.01
C ARG A 221 20.67 -30.76 -11.24
N ILE A 222 20.48 -30.87 -9.94
CA ILE A 222 21.12 -31.90 -9.13
C ILE A 222 20.69 -33.29 -9.57
N GLU A 223 19.38 -33.52 -9.77
CA GLU A 223 18.84 -34.81 -10.26
C GLU A 223 19.48 -35.19 -11.60
N ALA A 224 19.54 -34.27 -12.56
CA ALA A 224 20.16 -34.50 -13.86
C ALA A 224 21.66 -34.76 -13.76
N THR A 225 22.39 -34.01 -12.90
CA THR A 225 23.83 -34.16 -12.69
C THR A 225 24.13 -35.50 -12.00
N ARG A 226 23.36 -35.91 -11.00
CA ARG A 226 23.50 -37.23 -10.36
C ARG A 226 23.28 -38.35 -11.36
N ALA A 227 22.22 -38.26 -12.19
CA ALA A 227 21.97 -39.25 -13.23
C ALA A 227 23.10 -39.29 -14.30
N SER A 228 23.72 -38.16 -14.62
CA SER A 228 24.88 -38.09 -15.50
C SER A 228 26.12 -38.73 -14.86
N LEU A 229 26.38 -38.41 -13.59
CA LEU A 229 27.49 -38.98 -12.84
C LEU A 229 27.41 -40.51 -12.77
N GLU A 230 26.25 -41.02 -12.39
CA GLU A 230 25.99 -42.47 -12.30
C GLU A 230 26.23 -43.19 -13.64
N ARG A 231 25.82 -42.59 -14.76
CA ARG A 231 26.11 -43.14 -16.10
C ARG A 231 27.61 -43.16 -16.39
N LYS A 232 28.33 -42.07 -16.11
CA LYS A 232 29.78 -41.96 -16.32
C LYS A 232 30.53 -42.93 -15.43
N GLU A 233 30.14 -43.11 -14.17
CA GLU A 233 30.76 -44.11 -13.25
C GLU A 233 30.50 -45.54 -13.73
N ARG A 234 29.29 -45.85 -14.21
CA ARG A 234 29.05 -47.16 -14.84
C ARG A 234 29.92 -47.40 -16.05
N LEU A 235 30.12 -46.37 -16.90
CA LEU A 235 31.02 -46.47 -18.05
C LEU A 235 32.45 -46.67 -17.62
N ALA A 236 32.95 -45.96 -16.61
CA ALA A 236 34.28 -46.13 -16.05
C ALA A 236 34.51 -47.56 -15.51
N GLY A 237 33.49 -48.12 -14.84
CA GLY A 237 33.54 -49.53 -14.35
C GLY A 237 33.60 -50.54 -15.48
N LEU A 238 32.91 -50.30 -16.60
CA LEU A 238 33.04 -51.16 -17.80
C LEU A 238 34.41 -51.05 -18.43
N PHE A 239 35.02 -49.85 -18.40
CA PHE A 239 36.36 -49.64 -18.89
C PHE A 239 37.41 -50.36 -18.05
N ALA A 240 37.36 -50.27 -16.76
CA ALA A 240 38.27 -50.97 -15.85
C ALA A 240 38.27 -52.48 -16.07
N ARG A 241 37.11 -53.07 -16.34
CA ARG A 241 36.98 -54.52 -16.68
C ARG A 241 37.62 -54.85 -18.05
N ARG A 242 37.48 -54.00 -19.07
CA ARG A 242 38.10 -54.21 -20.40
C ARG A 242 39.61 -54.09 -20.36
N LYS A 243 40.14 -53.15 -19.54
CA LYS A 243 41.58 -52.98 -19.34
C LYS A 243 42.21 -54.23 -18.74
N SER A 244 41.53 -54.84 -17.76
CA SER A 244 42.00 -56.14 -17.16
C SER A 244 42.03 -57.28 -18.17
N LEU A 245 41.31 -57.13 -19.31
CA LEU A 245 41.32 -58.10 -20.42
C LEU A 245 42.28 -57.67 -21.57
N GLY A 246 43.03 -56.58 -21.42
CA GLY A 246 43.98 -56.08 -22.42
C GLY A 246 43.35 -55.44 -23.67
N ILE A 247 42.09 -55.04 -23.63
CA ILE A 247 41.27 -54.64 -24.81
C ILE A 247 41.01 -53.12 -24.85
N SER A 248 41.61 -52.27 -23.98
CA SER A 248 41.34 -50.83 -23.95
C SER A 248 42.59 -49.98 -24.01
N GLU A 249 42.49 -48.81 -24.65
CA GLU A 249 43.55 -47.80 -24.73
C GLU A 249 43.61 -46.94 -23.45
N GLU A 250 44.79 -46.57 -23.00
CA GLU A 250 44.99 -45.76 -21.78
C GLU A 250 44.40 -44.36 -21.91
N ALA A 251 44.45 -43.75 -23.12
CA ALA A 251 43.87 -42.43 -23.40
C ALA A 251 42.36 -42.39 -23.19
N GLU A 252 41.65 -43.41 -23.60
CA GLU A 252 40.19 -43.52 -23.40
C GLU A 252 39.81 -43.66 -21.91
N GLN A 253 40.66 -44.38 -21.11
CA GLN A 253 40.45 -44.47 -19.67
C GLN A 253 40.59 -43.12 -18.99
N ILE A 254 41.66 -42.37 -19.28
CA ILE A 254 41.90 -41.05 -18.74
C ILE A 254 40.74 -40.11 -19.07
N GLN A 255 40.20 -40.18 -20.29
CA GLN A 255 39.05 -39.37 -20.73
C GLN A 255 37.81 -39.66 -19.89
N VAL A 256 37.46 -40.93 -19.68
CA VAL A 256 36.26 -41.31 -18.89
C VAL A 256 36.44 -40.94 -17.42
N GLU A 257 37.62 -41.20 -16.82
CA GLU A 257 37.91 -40.82 -15.44
C GLU A 257 37.88 -39.31 -15.24
N SER A 258 38.38 -38.52 -16.20
CA SER A 258 38.32 -37.09 -16.17
C SER A 258 36.88 -36.57 -16.24
N ALA A 259 36.05 -37.18 -17.10
CA ALA A 259 34.65 -36.85 -17.19
C ALA A 259 33.85 -37.13 -15.88
N VAL A 260 34.21 -38.23 -15.16
CA VAL A 260 33.65 -38.55 -13.83
C VAL A 260 34.07 -37.46 -12.82
N LYS A 261 35.35 -37.09 -12.76
CA LYS A 261 35.86 -36.06 -11.84
C LYS A 261 35.20 -34.71 -12.08
N GLN A 262 35.08 -34.28 -13.35
CA GLN A 262 34.43 -33.03 -13.73
C GLN A 262 32.94 -33.03 -13.30
N THR A 263 32.24 -34.14 -13.49
CA THR A 263 30.83 -34.22 -13.11
C THR A 263 30.63 -34.23 -11.60
N ARG A 264 31.60 -34.76 -10.82
CA ARG A 264 31.59 -34.65 -9.35
C ARG A 264 31.75 -33.20 -8.90
N VAL A 265 32.67 -32.45 -9.49
CA VAL A 265 32.83 -31.02 -9.21
C VAL A 265 31.51 -30.25 -9.54
N GLN A 266 30.91 -30.55 -10.70
CA GLN A 266 29.64 -29.95 -11.07
C GLN A 266 28.52 -30.29 -10.05
N LEU A 267 28.47 -31.50 -9.53
CA LEU A 267 27.51 -31.89 -8.53
C LEU A 267 27.68 -31.10 -7.22
N GLU A 268 28.91 -30.89 -6.77
CA GLU A 268 29.18 -30.06 -5.59
C GLU A 268 28.77 -28.60 -5.80
N GLU A 269 29.06 -28.04 -6.98
CA GLU A 269 28.62 -26.68 -7.32
C GLU A 269 27.10 -26.54 -7.34
N MET A 270 26.37 -27.51 -7.92
CA MET A 270 24.91 -27.50 -7.97
C MET A 270 24.32 -27.69 -6.57
N THR A 271 24.94 -28.48 -5.71
CA THR A 271 24.51 -28.65 -4.32
C THR A 271 24.62 -27.35 -3.55
N ARG A 272 25.75 -26.63 -3.68
CA ARG A 272 25.90 -25.28 -3.08
C ARG A 272 24.91 -24.28 -3.62
N LEU A 273 24.60 -24.34 -4.93
CA LEU A 273 23.61 -23.47 -5.53
C LEU A 273 22.22 -23.73 -4.93
N LEU A 274 21.84 -25.00 -4.76
CA LEU A 274 20.58 -25.38 -4.12
C LEU A 274 20.53 -24.87 -2.67
N GLU A 275 21.56 -25.08 -1.88
CA GLU A 275 21.66 -24.59 -0.50
C GLU A 275 21.48 -23.07 -0.44
N LYS A 276 22.11 -22.34 -1.36
CA LYS A 276 21.95 -20.88 -1.45
C LYS A 276 20.51 -20.48 -1.77
N GLN A 277 19.89 -21.07 -2.80
CA GLN A 277 18.52 -20.74 -3.19
C GLN A 277 17.51 -21.14 -2.11
N TRP A 278 17.74 -22.30 -1.49
CA TRP A 278 16.94 -22.76 -0.36
C TRP A 278 17.03 -21.80 0.83
N SER A 279 18.23 -21.35 1.19
CA SER A 279 18.39 -20.40 2.30
C SER A 279 17.64 -19.08 2.05
N LEU A 280 17.63 -18.58 0.81
CA LEU A 280 16.87 -17.38 0.45
C LEU A 280 15.36 -17.61 0.60
N LEU A 281 14.86 -18.76 0.16
CA LEU A 281 13.44 -19.11 0.32
C LEU A 281 13.07 -19.27 1.80
N VAL A 282 13.89 -19.97 2.59
CA VAL A 282 13.70 -20.16 4.03
C VAL A 282 13.65 -18.83 4.78
N VAL A 283 14.53 -17.87 4.44
CA VAL A 283 14.49 -16.52 5.01
C VAL A 283 13.19 -15.81 4.64
N SER A 284 12.77 -15.91 3.37
CA SER A 284 11.52 -15.29 2.92
C SER A 284 10.29 -15.88 3.62
N LEU A 285 10.33 -17.16 3.99
CA LEU A 285 9.28 -17.87 4.71
C LEU A 285 9.40 -17.75 6.24
N LYS A 286 10.50 -17.16 6.75
CA LYS A 286 10.82 -17.07 8.19
C LYS A 286 10.75 -18.44 8.88
N LEU A 287 11.27 -19.47 8.24
CA LEU A 287 11.36 -20.82 8.81
C LEU A 287 12.46 -20.87 9.89
N GLY A 288 12.31 -21.81 10.85
CA GLY A 288 13.26 -21.99 11.94
C GLY A 288 14.63 -22.49 11.49
N GLU A 289 15.62 -22.46 12.38
CA GLU A 289 16.97 -22.99 12.08
C GLU A 289 16.97 -24.50 11.78
N GLU A 290 16.03 -25.25 12.38
CA GLU A 290 15.86 -26.68 12.11
C GLU A 290 15.45 -26.92 10.65
N ASP A 291 14.55 -26.07 10.12
CA ASP A 291 14.11 -26.15 8.73
C ASP A 291 15.21 -25.75 7.74
N ARG A 292 16.15 -24.89 8.16
CA ARG A 292 17.33 -24.53 7.34
C ARG A 292 18.29 -25.69 7.13
N ARG A 293 18.33 -26.62 8.09
CA ARG A 293 19.20 -27.81 8.05
C ARG A 293 18.56 -29.01 7.34
N THR A 294 17.28 -28.90 6.94
CA THR A 294 16.62 -29.94 6.17
C THR A 294 17.29 -30.06 4.80
N ASP A 295 17.56 -31.28 4.34
CA ASP A 295 18.10 -31.49 3.00
C ASP A 295 17.07 -31.03 1.94
N PRO A 296 17.32 -29.93 1.24
CA PRO A 296 16.35 -29.37 0.29
C PRO A 296 16.09 -30.33 -0.89
N THR A 297 16.95 -31.31 -1.12
CA THR A 297 16.76 -32.32 -2.18
C THR A 297 15.65 -33.32 -1.87
N LEU A 298 15.23 -33.41 -0.61
CA LEU A 298 14.15 -34.30 -0.18
C LEU A 298 12.77 -33.66 -0.21
N ILE A 299 12.70 -32.36 -0.54
CA ILE A 299 11.45 -31.62 -0.54
C ILE A 299 10.76 -31.75 -1.91
N PRO A 300 9.58 -32.38 -2.01
CA PRO A 300 8.86 -32.47 -3.27
C PRO A 300 8.33 -31.09 -3.67
N VAL A 301 8.78 -30.58 -4.78
CA VAL A 301 8.29 -29.34 -5.38
C VAL A 301 7.52 -29.72 -6.64
N HIS A 302 6.21 -29.51 -6.62
CA HIS A 302 5.34 -29.81 -7.76
C HIS A 302 5.20 -28.60 -8.66
N LEU A 303 5.75 -28.68 -9.86
CA LEU A 303 5.61 -27.66 -10.90
C LEU A 303 4.97 -28.21 -12.18
N GLU A 304 4.73 -29.50 -12.25
CA GLU A 304 4.42 -30.23 -13.49
C GLU A 304 2.96 -30.13 -13.95
N THR A 305 2.12 -29.35 -13.27
CA THR A 305 0.72 -29.21 -13.63
C THR A 305 0.50 -28.12 -14.66
N ALA A 306 -0.05 -28.53 -15.79
CA ALA A 306 -0.84 -27.75 -16.75
C ALA A 306 -0.11 -26.75 -17.67
N LEU A 307 0.76 -27.27 -18.54
CA LEU A 307 1.05 -26.63 -19.83
C LEU A 307 -0.11 -26.81 -20.85
N SER A 308 -1.26 -27.29 -20.42
CA SER A 308 -2.33 -27.75 -21.29
C SER A 308 -3.25 -26.64 -21.82
N GLU A 309 -3.18 -25.42 -21.31
CA GLU A 309 -3.99 -24.35 -21.84
C GLU A 309 -3.17 -23.39 -22.73
N PRO A 310 -3.48 -23.33 -24.05
CA PRO A 310 -2.98 -22.23 -24.86
C PRO A 310 -3.50 -20.92 -24.25
N ALA A 311 -2.69 -19.89 -24.33
CA ALA A 311 -3.04 -18.55 -23.86
C ALA A 311 -4.33 -18.02 -24.54
N LYS A 312 -5.50 -18.54 -24.15
CA LYS A 312 -6.81 -17.98 -24.50
C LYS A 312 -6.96 -16.55 -24.00
N ASP A 313 -6.12 -16.21 -23.05
CA ASP A 313 -6.18 -14.95 -22.32
C ASP A 313 -5.48 -13.76 -23.00
N CYS A 314 -4.93 -13.90 -24.21
CA CYS A 314 -4.19 -12.80 -24.86
C CYS A 314 -5.07 -11.74 -25.53
N ALA A 315 -6.39 -11.91 -25.54
CA ALA A 315 -7.32 -11.00 -26.22
C ALA A 315 -7.92 -9.91 -25.30
N ASP A 316 -7.64 -9.96 -23.99
CA ASP A 316 -8.24 -9.03 -23.04
C ASP A 316 -7.53 -7.66 -23.04
N PRO A 317 -8.28 -6.57 -22.88
CA PRO A 317 -7.72 -5.22 -22.86
C PRO A 317 -6.82 -5.00 -21.63
N VAL A 318 -5.80 -4.17 -21.79
CA VAL A 318 -4.84 -3.77 -20.76
C VAL A 318 -5.47 -2.85 -19.69
N ASP A 319 -6.71 -2.43 -19.89
CA ASP A 319 -7.42 -1.44 -19.06
C ASP A 319 -7.63 -1.91 -17.60
N SER A 320 -7.54 -3.22 -17.35
CA SER A 320 -7.61 -3.79 -16.00
C SER A 320 -6.27 -3.76 -15.25
N ASN A 321 -5.19 -3.30 -15.87
CA ASN A 321 -3.88 -3.21 -15.26
C ASN A 321 -3.89 -2.20 -14.11
N ARG A 322 -3.36 -2.61 -12.94
CA ARG A 322 -3.39 -1.80 -11.72
C ARG A 322 -2.55 -0.54 -11.81
N ASP A 323 -1.40 -0.62 -12.45
CA ASP A 323 -0.49 0.53 -12.57
C ASP A 323 -1.13 1.62 -13.46
N ILE A 324 -1.85 1.22 -14.51
CA ILE A 324 -2.65 2.14 -15.35
C ILE A 324 -3.78 2.74 -14.53
N ARG A 325 -4.52 1.92 -13.79
CA ARG A 325 -5.66 2.37 -12.99
C ARG A 325 -5.24 3.30 -11.86
N GLN A 326 -4.12 3.03 -11.20
CA GLN A 326 -3.52 3.92 -10.20
C GLN A 326 -3.24 5.29 -10.82
N LEU A 327 -2.54 5.32 -11.96
CA LEU A 327 -2.16 6.56 -12.63
C LEU A 327 -3.39 7.36 -13.12
N GLU A 328 -4.45 6.69 -13.56
CA GLU A 328 -5.74 7.33 -13.92
C GLU A 328 -6.38 8.04 -12.72
N LEU A 329 -6.38 7.38 -11.54
CA LEU A 329 -6.92 7.97 -10.33
C LEU A 329 -6.08 9.15 -9.84
N GLU A 330 -4.76 9.04 -9.91
CA GLU A 330 -3.84 10.16 -9.60
C GLU A 330 -4.05 11.33 -10.56
N LEU A 331 -4.23 11.06 -11.86
CA LEU A 331 -4.53 12.08 -12.85
C LEU A 331 -5.86 12.77 -12.55
N SER A 332 -6.90 12.00 -12.23
CA SER A 332 -8.21 12.55 -11.87
C SER A 332 -8.12 13.44 -10.63
N ALA A 333 -7.37 13.01 -9.60
CA ALA A 333 -7.12 13.79 -8.39
C ALA A 333 -6.38 15.10 -8.70
N LEU A 334 -5.38 15.05 -9.58
CA LEU A 334 -4.60 16.23 -9.97
C LEU A 334 -5.42 17.20 -10.83
N GLN A 335 -6.27 16.70 -11.72
CA GLN A 335 -7.22 17.52 -12.50
C GLN A 335 -8.21 18.25 -11.58
N LEU A 336 -8.73 17.58 -10.55
CA LEU A 336 -9.57 18.22 -9.53
C LEU A 336 -8.80 19.32 -8.78
N GLN A 337 -7.55 19.07 -8.40
CA GLN A 337 -6.70 20.05 -7.73
C GLN A 337 -6.35 21.24 -8.64
N SER A 338 -6.12 21.01 -9.93
CA SER A 338 -5.90 22.10 -10.89
C SER A 338 -7.13 23.00 -11.02
N GLY A 339 -8.33 22.39 -10.99
CA GLY A 339 -9.59 23.14 -10.94
C GLY A 339 -9.76 23.97 -9.67
N VAL A 340 -9.24 23.50 -8.53
CA VAL A 340 -9.19 24.27 -7.28
C VAL A 340 -8.21 25.45 -7.39
N ALA A 341 -7.02 25.22 -7.95
CA ALA A 341 -6.02 26.28 -8.15
C ALA A 341 -6.55 27.41 -9.04
N LEU A 342 -7.28 27.09 -10.10
CA LEU A 342 -7.96 28.06 -10.96
C LEU A 342 -9.03 28.85 -10.22
N ASP A 343 -9.80 28.22 -9.35
CA ASP A 343 -10.85 28.86 -8.57
C ASP A 343 -10.24 29.76 -7.47
N GLN A 344 -9.15 29.37 -6.85
CA GLN A 344 -8.44 30.17 -5.84
C GLN A 344 -7.89 31.50 -6.39
N ALA A 345 -7.62 31.61 -7.68
CA ALA A 345 -7.21 32.84 -8.32
C ALA A 345 -8.37 33.85 -8.54
N ARG A 346 -9.62 33.43 -8.32
CA ARG A 346 -10.78 34.31 -8.46
C ARG A 346 -10.91 35.26 -7.28
N PRO A 347 -11.58 36.41 -7.48
CA PRO A 347 -11.94 37.30 -6.38
C PRO A 347 -12.79 36.57 -5.35
N GLU A 348 -12.64 36.94 -4.10
CA GLU A 348 -13.47 36.43 -2.99
C GLU A 348 -14.59 37.44 -2.74
N LEU A 349 -15.82 36.95 -2.82
CA LEU A 349 -17.03 37.68 -2.43
C LEU A 349 -17.71 36.86 -1.35
N LEU A 350 -17.74 37.38 -0.13
CA LEU A 350 -18.35 36.74 1.03
C LEU A 350 -19.68 37.42 1.36
N LEU A 351 -20.66 36.62 1.69
CA LEU A 351 -21.89 37.02 2.35
C LEU A 351 -21.87 36.48 3.78
N ASP A 352 -21.89 37.39 4.74
CA ASP A 352 -21.93 37.06 6.16
C ASP A 352 -23.32 37.39 6.72
N LEU A 353 -24.00 36.41 7.27
CA LEU A 353 -25.27 36.52 7.96
C LEU A 353 -25.05 36.17 9.42
N GLY A 354 -25.40 37.10 10.32
CA GLY A 354 -25.21 36.90 11.74
C GLY A 354 -26.50 37.13 12.51
N ILE A 355 -26.72 36.28 13.49
CA ILE A 355 -27.72 36.51 14.54
C ILE A 355 -26.97 36.47 15.86
N SER A 356 -27.07 37.53 16.64
CA SER A 356 -26.50 37.58 17.98
C SER A 356 -27.54 38.02 18.99
N THR A 357 -27.34 37.65 20.22
CA THR A 357 -28.20 37.99 21.33
C THR A 357 -27.33 38.29 22.54
N ASN A 358 -27.74 39.18 23.38
CA ASN A 358 -26.99 39.52 24.59
C ASN A 358 -27.92 39.70 25.81
N GLY A 359 -27.32 39.45 26.98
CA GLY A 359 -27.83 39.84 28.27
C GLY A 359 -26.79 40.71 28.97
N SER A 360 -27.14 41.93 29.35
CA SER A 360 -26.21 42.87 29.97
C SER A 360 -26.67 43.31 31.33
N VAL A 361 -25.74 43.57 32.24
CA VAL A 361 -25.95 44.17 33.56
C VAL A 361 -24.88 45.24 33.78
N LEU A 362 -25.35 46.40 34.22
CA LEU A 362 -24.54 47.58 34.50
C LEU A 362 -24.55 47.87 35.99
N ASN A 363 -23.42 47.96 36.64
CA ASN A 363 -23.21 48.39 38.01
C ASN A 363 -24.12 47.74 39.08
N ALA A 364 -24.66 46.55 38.80
CA ALA A 364 -25.55 45.84 39.71
C ALA A 364 -24.90 44.59 40.30
N ALA A 365 -25.52 44.03 41.34
CA ALA A 365 -25.14 42.71 41.85
C ALA A 365 -25.19 41.70 40.71
N ASP A 366 -24.24 40.77 40.70
CA ASP A 366 -24.07 39.84 39.58
C ASP A 366 -25.22 38.85 39.43
N GLU A 367 -26.14 39.14 38.58
CA GLU A 367 -27.24 38.26 38.19
C GLU A 367 -26.83 37.38 37.00
N PHE A 368 -25.89 36.50 37.24
CA PHE A 368 -25.40 35.58 36.21
C PHE A 368 -26.51 34.82 35.51
N GLN A 369 -27.48 34.27 36.27
CA GLN A 369 -28.60 33.52 35.69
C GLN A 369 -29.46 34.39 34.79
N THR A 370 -29.79 35.60 35.18
CA THR A 370 -30.62 36.52 34.41
C THR A 370 -29.94 36.92 33.09
N ARG A 371 -28.64 37.17 33.11
CA ARG A 371 -27.86 37.46 31.89
C ARG A 371 -27.92 36.33 30.88
N TRP A 372 -27.59 35.11 31.34
CA TRP A 372 -27.60 33.94 30.45
C TRP A 372 -29.03 33.56 30.02
N LEU A 373 -30.02 33.71 30.86
CA LEU A 373 -31.42 33.48 30.48
C LEU A 373 -31.86 34.43 29.36
N ASN A 374 -31.57 35.73 29.48
CA ASN A 374 -31.84 36.72 28.45
C ASN A 374 -31.10 36.43 27.13
N THR A 375 -29.88 35.95 27.22
CA THR A 375 -29.08 35.54 26.06
C THR A 375 -29.68 34.30 25.39
N LEU A 376 -29.97 33.26 26.14
CA LEU A 376 -30.49 31.98 25.60
C LEU A 376 -31.94 32.08 25.09
N THR A 377 -32.75 32.96 25.69
CA THR A 377 -34.11 33.23 25.21
C THR A 377 -34.18 34.22 24.05
N ALA A 378 -33.03 34.69 23.58
CA ALA A 378 -32.88 35.68 22.51
C ALA A 378 -33.78 36.92 22.72
N ARG A 379 -33.85 37.41 23.97
CA ARG A 379 -34.69 38.54 24.34
C ARG A 379 -34.33 39.84 23.60
N PHE A 380 -33.05 40.00 23.26
CA PHE A 380 -32.51 41.17 22.56
C PHE A 380 -31.71 40.73 21.33
N PRO A 381 -32.39 40.31 20.24
CA PRO A 381 -31.68 39.86 19.05
C PRO A 381 -31.13 41.04 18.25
N ALA A 382 -29.92 40.81 17.70
CA ALA A 382 -29.34 41.70 16.70
C ALA A 382 -29.05 40.87 15.44
N TYR A 383 -29.35 41.44 14.28
CA TYR A 383 -29.13 40.82 12.97
C TYR A 383 -28.04 41.58 12.23
N THR A 384 -27.14 40.84 11.64
CA THR A 384 -26.04 41.41 10.87
C THR A 384 -26.03 40.82 9.47
N ILE A 385 -25.95 41.66 8.46
CA ILE A 385 -25.75 41.30 7.07
C ILE A 385 -24.48 42.03 6.62
N GLY A 386 -23.48 41.30 6.19
CA GLY A 386 -22.21 41.84 5.73
C GLY A 386 -21.81 41.33 4.35
N PHE A 387 -21.14 42.14 3.58
CA PHE A 387 -20.51 41.75 2.33
C PHE A 387 -19.03 42.06 2.40
N GLY A 388 -18.20 41.03 2.15
CA GLY A 388 -16.74 41.17 2.06
C GLY A 388 -16.28 40.94 0.63
N PHE A 389 -15.51 41.85 0.09
CA PHE A 389 -14.86 41.68 -1.22
C PHE A 389 -13.34 41.74 -1.05
N ARG A 390 -12.63 40.73 -1.61
CA ARG A 390 -11.17 40.69 -1.61
C ARG A 390 -10.68 40.28 -2.99
N LEU A 391 -9.83 41.11 -3.58
CA LEU A 391 -9.18 40.86 -4.87
C LEU A 391 -7.66 40.90 -4.66
N PRO A 392 -6.92 39.82 -4.94
CA PRO A 392 -5.46 39.89 -4.97
C PRO A 392 -5.02 40.73 -6.15
N LEU A 393 -4.30 41.83 -5.88
CA LEU A 393 -3.79 42.73 -6.94
C LEU A 393 -2.56 42.15 -7.62
N ASP A 394 -1.72 41.46 -6.87
CA ASP A 394 -0.57 40.71 -7.38
C ASP A 394 -0.85 39.20 -7.28
N ALA A 395 -1.23 38.63 -8.41
CA ALA A 395 -1.62 37.20 -8.50
C ALA A 395 -0.45 36.29 -8.88
N SER A 396 0.79 36.66 -8.58
CA SER A 396 1.99 35.91 -8.98
C SER A 396 2.01 34.51 -8.35
N ILE A 397 1.61 34.37 -7.09
CA ILE A 397 1.54 33.10 -6.38
C ILE A 397 0.46 32.21 -6.99
N GLU A 398 -0.73 32.75 -7.24
CA GLU A 398 -1.85 32.04 -7.86
C GLU A 398 -1.50 31.58 -9.28
N LYS A 399 -0.87 32.45 -10.08
CA LYS A 399 -0.38 32.10 -11.43
C LYS A 399 0.66 30.98 -11.37
N SER A 400 1.60 31.05 -10.43
CA SER A 400 2.60 29.98 -10.22
C SER A 400 1.94 28.64 -9.88
N ARG A 401 0.95 28.62 -8.96
CA ARG A 401 0.21 27.41 -8.61
C ARG A 401 -0.56 26.82 -9.79
N ILE A 402 -1.22 27.68 -10.58
CA ILE A 402 -1.93 27.25 -11.80
C ILE A 402 -0.96 26.63 -12.79
N LEU A 403 0.14 27.31 -13.11
CA LEU A 403 1.13 26.80 -14.04
C LEU A 403 1.75 25.49 -13.58
N SER A 404 2.08 25.38 -12.29
CA SER A 404 2.60 24.15 -11.69
C SER A 404 1.60 23.02 -11.80
N SER A 405 0.34 23.23 -11.42
CA SER A 405 -0.68 22.19 -11.46
C SER A 405 -1.00 21.73 -12.88
N LEU A 406 -1.09 22.65 -13.83
CA LEU A 406 -1.30 22.33 -15.26
C LEU A 406 -0.10 21.58 -15.85
N SER A 407 1.13 21.97 -15.49
CA SER A 407 2.33 21.26 -15.93
C SER A 407 2.37 19.83 -15.40
N MET A 408 2.07 19.63 -14.11
CA MET A 408 1.98 18.29 -13.50
C MET A 408 0.90 17.44 -14.16
N THR A 409 -0.27 18.01 -14.45
CA THR A 409 -1.36 17.31 -15.13
C THR A 409 -0.92 16.82 -16.51
N ARG A 410 -0.30 17.68 -17.32
CA ARG A 410 0.20 17.31 -18.66
C ARG A 410 1.32 16.26 -18.59
N GLN A 411 2.21 16.39 -17.60
CA GLN A 411 3.26 15.40 -17.38
C GLN A 411 2.65 14.01 -17.08
N LEU A 412 1.66 13.96 -16.21
CA LEU A 412 1.01 12.71 -15.83
C LEU A 412 0.18 12.11 -16.97
N GLU A 413 -0.49 12.95 -17.78
CA GLU A 413 -1.17 12.53 -19.01
C GLU A 413 -0.20 11.87 -20.00
N SER A 414 0.98 12.47 -20.19
CA SER A 414 2.02 11.90 -21.05
C SER A 414 2.56 10.58 -20.50
N GLN A 415 2.79 10.50 -19.18
CA GLN A 415 3.22 9.27 -18.51
C GLN A 415 2.18 8.15 -18.65
N LEU A 416 0.90 8.46 -18.49
CA LEU A 416 -0.19 7.49 -18.66
C LEU A 416 -0.25 6.95 -20.10
N SER A 417 -0.13 7.85 -21.10
CA SER A 417 -0.10 7.47 -22.50
C SER A 417 1.08 6.54 -22.83
N ASP A 418 2.27 6.88 -22.32
CA ASP A 418 3.48 6.08 -22.50
C ASP A 418 3.39 4.73 -21.77
N LEU A 419 2.85 4.71 -20.55
CA LEU A 419 2.61 3.47 -19.80
C LEU A 419 1.64 2.54 -20.54
N ARG A 420 0.53 3.07 -21.06
CA ARG A 420 -0.42 2.27 -21.86
C ARG A 420 0.24 1.66 -23.08
N ALA A 421 1.00 2.45 -23.85
CA ALA A 421 1.72 1.97 -25.03
C ALA A 421 2.72 0.86 -24.67
N ARG A 422 3.49 1.05 -23.59
CA ARG A 422 4.42 0.02 -23.09
C ARG A 422 3.70 -1.23 -22.62
N MET A 423 2.58 -1.11 -21.90
CA MET A 423 1.83 -2.28 -21.41
C MET A 423 1.21 -3.09 -22.56
N ILE A 424 0.70 -2.44 -23.61
CA ILE A 424 0.21 -3.14 -24.80
C ILE A 424 1.36 -3.91 -25.47
N SER A 425 2.51 -3.29 -25.70
CA SER A 425 3.68 -3.96 -26.28
C SER A 425 4.19 -5.10 -25.39
N THR A 426 4.18 -4.93 -24.07
CA THR A 426 4.59 -5.96 -23.11
C THR A 426 3.59 -7.13 -23.12
N LEU A 427 2.31 -6.86 -23.23
CA LEU A 427 1.28 -7.90 -23.35
C LEU A 427 1.50 -8.76 -24.60
N ASP A 428 1.65 -8.12 -25.77
CA ASP A 428 1.86 -8.81 -27.05
C ASP A 428 3.13 -9.66 -27.03
N THR A 429 4.23 -9.10 -26.54
CA THR A 429 5.51 -9.83 -26.44
C THR A 429 5.42 -10.98 -25.44
N SER A 430 4.82 -10.77 -24.28
CA SER A 430 4.67 -11.82 -23.25
C SER A 430 3.79 -12.97 -23.72
N CYS A 431 2.73 -12.67 -24.47
CA CYS A 431 1.87 -13.69 -25.09
C CYS A 431 2.63 -14.51 -26.14
N ALA A 432 3.39 -13.84 -27.01
CA ALA A 432 4.21 -14.51 -28.02
C ALA A 432 5.28 -15.41 -27.37
N GLU A 433 5.95 -14.90 -26.31
CA GLU A 433 6.94 -15.65 -25.55
C GLU A 433 6.34 -16.88 -24.85
N LEU A 434 5.19 -16.75 -24.19
CA LEU A 434 4.49 -17.88 -23.56
C LEU A 434 4.14 -18.97 -24.57
N ALA A 435 3.60 -18.59 -25.74
CA ALA A 435 3.29 -19.53 -26.81
C ALA A 435 4.56 -20.21 -27.35
N MET A 436 5.67 -19.46 -27.47
CA MET A 436 6.97 -19.99 -27.89
C MET A 436 7.51 -20.99 -26.86
N LEU A 437 7.55 -20.59 -25.57
CA LEU A 437 8.03 -21.45 -24.48
C LEU A 437 7.21 -22.74 -24.36
N GLY A 438 5.88 -22.66 -24.53
CA GLY A 438 5.03 -23.85 -24.56
C GLY A 438 5.31 -24.79 -25.73
N ARG A 439 5.67 -24.26 -26.91
CA ARG A 439 6.13 -25.07 -28.04
C ARG A 439 7.51 -25.68 -27.78
N HIS A 440 8.45 -24.89 -27.25
CA HIS A 440 9.79 -25.35 -26.92
C HIS A 440 9.76 -26.46 -25.88
N TYR A 441 8.94 -26.34 -24.85
CA TYR A 441 8.77 -27.40 -23.85
C TYR A 441 8.36 -28.72 -24.48
N ARG A 442 7.34 -28.72 -25.35
CA ARG A 442 6.89 -29.93 -26.07
C ARG A 442 7.96 -30.54 -26.96
N LEU A 443 8.76 -29.67 -27.62
CA LEU A 443 9.88 -30.14 -28.46
C LEU A 443 10.98 -30.76 -27.59
N TYR A 444 11.38 -30.08 -26.50
CA TYR A 444 12.41 -30.61 -25.58
C TYR A 444 11.98 -31.91 -24.91
N ASP A 445 10.71 -32.06 -24.53
CA ASP A 445 10.17 -33.31 -24.01
C ASP A 445 10.26 -34.45 -25.06
N GLY A 446 9.98 -34.16 -26.30
CA GLY A 446 10.20 -35.12 -27.41
C GLY A 446 11.68 -35.47 -27.59
N ILE A 447 12.56 -34.46 -27.66
CA ILE A 447 14.01 -34.66 -27.81
C ILE A 447 14.57 -35.44 -26.61
N GLU A 448 14.16 -35.14 -25.40
CA GLU A 448 14.59 -35.86 -24.20
C GLU A 448 14.24 -37.34 -24.26
N ARG A 449 13.02 -37.67 -24.70
CA ARG A 449 12.61 -39.06 -24.92
C ARG A 449 13.47 -39.77 -25.95
N ASP A 450 13.81 -39.10 -27.03
CA ASP A 450 14.65 -39.70 -28.09
C ASP A 450 16.12 -39.83 -27.64
N MET A 451 16.65 -38.83 -26.91
CA MET A 451 17.99 -38.93 -26.31
C MET A 451 18.08 -40.08 -25.27
N LYS A 452 17.01 -40.31 -24.46
CA LYS A 452 16.93 -41.48 -23.56
C LYS A 452 16.96 -42.81 -24.31
N LYS A 453 16.40 -42.88 -25.51
CA LYS A 453 16.51 -44.08 -26.37
C LYS A 453 17.92 -44.19 -26.96
N ARG A 454 18.47 -43.07 -27.49
CA ARG A 454 19.79 -43.04 -28.10
C ARG A 454 20.88 -43.49 -27.14
N ILE A 455 20.90 -42.96 -25.90
CA ILE A 455 21.91 -43.34 -24.93
C ILE A 455 21.88 -44.85 -24.61
N LYS A 456 20.68 -45.45 -24.48
CA LYS A 456 20.51 -46.90 -24.27
C LYS A 456 21.08 -47.72 -25.46
N LEU A 457 20.84 -47.25 -26.68
CA LEU A 457 21.39 -47.91 -27.88
C LEU A 457 22.90 -47.79 -27.94
N GLU A 458 23.48 -46.62 -27.64
CA GLU A 458 24.94 -46.42 -27.62
C GLU A 458 25.62 -47.22 -26.51
N GLU A 459 25.04 -47.31 -25.32
CA GLU A 459 25.52 -48.19 -24.23
C GLU A 459 25.50 -49.65 -24.66
N THR A 460 24.47 -50.11 -25.39
CA THR A 460 24.39 -51.48 -25.92
C THR A 460 25.44 -51.76 -26.98
N ARG A 461 25.58 -50.85 -27.95
CA ARG A 461 26.64 -50.92 -28.99
C ARG A 461 28.03 -50.95 -28.38
N TYR A 462 28.23 -50.11 -27.36
CA TYR A 462 29.52 -50.10 -26.64
C TYR A 462 29.82 -51.43 -25.96
N ARG A 463 28.83 -52.06 -25.29
CA ARG A 463 28.99 -53.40 -24.71
C ARG A 463 29.34 -54.47 -25.75
N GLN A 464 28.84 -54.30 -26.98
CA GLN A 464 29.14 -55.18 -28.12
C GLN A 464 30.43 -54.82 -28.86
N ALA A 465 31.24 -53.90 -28.34
CA ALA A 465 32.44 -53.36 -29.00
C ALA A 465 32.21 -52.71 -30.38
N ARG A 466 30.98 -52.15 -30.60
CA ARG A 466 30.56 -51.50 -31.87
C ARG A 466 30.45 -49.98 -31.73
N SER A 467 30.83 -49.39 -30.61
CA SER A 467 30.82 -47.95 -30.36
C SER A 467 31.98 -47.57 -29.47
N SER A 468 32.43 -46.30 -29.52
CA SER A 468 33.51 -45.78 -28.67
C SER A 468 32.92 -45.20 -27.34
N PRO A 469 33.73 -45.10 -26.28
CA PRO A 469 33.36 -44.42 -25.06
C PRO A 469 32.97 -42.97 -25.29
N PHE A 470 33.60 -42.31 -26.22
CA PHE A 470 33.33 -40.93 -26.62
C PHE A 470 31.87 -40.76 -27.08
N SER A 471 31.37 -41.68 -27.91
CA SER A 471 29.97 -41.64 -28.40
C SER A 471 28.97 -41.80 -27.24
N VAL A 472 29.28 -42.65 -26.25
CA VAL A 472 28.41 -42.81 -25.05
C VAL A 472 28.46 -41.57 -24.17
N LEU A 473 29.63 -40.99 -23.93
CA LEU A 473 29.82 -39.76 -23.17
C LEU A 473 29.05 -38.61 -23.84
N GLN A 474 29.24 -38.44 -25.16
CA GLN A 474 28.60 -37.40 -25.94
C GLN A 474 27.07 -37.54 -25.88
N ALA A 475 26.50 -38.73 -26.12
CA ALA A 475 25.08 -38.98 -26.01
C ALA A 475 24.55 -38.73 -24.60
N GLY A 476 25.34 -39.01 -23.56
CA GLY A 476 25.02 -38.70 -22.17
C GLY A 476 25.00 -37.20 -21.85
N ASP A 477 25.96 -36.46 -22.40
CA ASP A 477 26.04 -35.01 -22.20
C ASP A 477 24.96 -34.27 -23.01
N GLU A 478 24.61 -34.75 -24.20
CA GLU A 478 23.47 -34.25 -24.98
C GLU A 478 22.14 -34.48 -24.23
N LEU A 479 21.94 -35.67 -23.65
CA LEU A 479 20.77 -35.95 -22.80
C LEU A 479 20.71 -35.00 -21.59
N TYR A 480 21.85 -34.82 -20.90
CA TYR A 480 21.97 -33.90 -19.75
C TYR A 480 21.58 -32.48 -20.14
N GLY A 481 22.15 -31.94 -21.23
CA GLY A 481 21.83 -30.60 -21.74
C GLY A 481 20.34 -30.45 -22.11
N THR A 482 19.77 -31.45 -22.77
CA THR A 482 18.34 -31.45 -23.16
C THR A 482 17.43 -31.47 -21.92
N THR A 483 17.73 -32.30 -20.92
CA THR A 483 16.98 -32.34 -19.65
C THR A 483 17.02 -31.00 -18.93
N LEU A 484 18.19 -30.35 -18.89
CA LEU A 484 18.29 -28.99 -18.32
C LEU A 484 17.47 -27.96 -19.10
N SER A 485 17.55 -27.99 -20.44
CA SER A 485 16.76 -27.09 -21.29
C SER A 485 15.27 -27.26 -21.10
N LEU A 486 14.80 -28.50 -20.97
CA LEU A 486 13.39 -28.81 -20.69
C LEU A 486 12.91 -28.14 -19.38
N HIS A 487 13.66 -28.34 -18.29
CA HIS A 487 13.28 -27.78 -16.98
C HIS A 487 13.44 -26.26 -16.93
N THR A 488 14.46 -25.69 -17.60
CA THR A 488 14.62 -24.23 -17.69
C THR A 488 13.45 -23.60 -18.43
N THR A 489 13.05 -24.18 -19.58
CA THR A 489 11.89 -23.71 -20.36
C THR A 489 10.61 -23.75 -19.54
N LEU A 490 10.41 -24.79 -18.72
CA LEU A 490 9.23 -24.89 -17.85
C LEU A 490 9.22 -23.80 -16.76
N ALA A 491 10.36 -23.56 -16.09
CA ALA A 491 10.45 -22.52 -15.07
C ALA A 491 10.25 -21.12 -15.66
N GLU A 492 10.82 -20.85 -16.85
CA GLU A 492 10.61 -19.60 -17.57
C GLU A 492 9.15 -19.41 -17.98
N TRP A 493 8.49 -20.46 -18.44
CA TRP A 493 7.07 -20.43 -18.78
C TRP A 493 6.23 -20.01 -17.57
N TRP A 494 6.44 -20.60 -16.40
CA TRP A 494 5.70 -20.24 -15.18
C TRP A 494 5.99 -18.80 -14.74
N ASN A 495 7.23 -18.34 -14.79
CA ASN A 495 7.57 -16.96 -14.46
C ASN A 495 6.87 -15.97 -15.38
N ARG A 496 6.84 -16.28 -16.70
CA ARG A 496 6.13 -15.44 -17.69
C ARG A 496 4.62 -15.50 -17.51
N HIS A 497 4.07 -16.66 -17.16
CA HIS A 497 2.64 -16.82 -16.90
C HIS A 497 2.17 -15.91 -15.75
N TRP A 498 2.88 -15.91 -14.64
CA TRP A 498 2.55 -15.03 -13.51
C TRP A 498 2.75 -13.55 -13.84
N SER A 499 3.81 -13.20 -14.52
CA SER A 499 4.05 -11.84 -15.01
C SER A 499 2.94 -11.36 -15.95
N LEU A 500 2.47 -12.24 -16.85
CA LEU A 500 1.34 -11.93 -17.73
C LEU A 500 0.05 -11.69 -16.94
N LYS A 501 -0.24 -12.50 -15.92
CA LYS A 501 -1.40 -12.30 -15.04
C LYS A 501 -1.35 -10.95 -14.32
N LYS A 502 -0.14 -10.50 -13.88
CA LYS A 502 0.04 -9.15 -13.33
C LYS A 502 -0.27 -8.09 -14.38
N THR A 503 0.32 -8.18 -15.57
CA THR A 503 0.10 -7.21 -16.65
C THR A 503 -1.39 -7.06 -17.00
N LYS A 504 -2.15 -8.13 -16.90
CA LYS A 504 -3.62 -8.14 -17.07
C LYS A 504 -4.42 -7.68 -15.86
N GLY A 505 -3.79 -7.45 -14.72
CA GLY A 505 -4.47 -7.11 -13.48
C GLY A 505 -5.29 -8.24 -12.84
N LEU A 506 -5.02 -9.50 -13.22
CA LEU A 506 -5.73 -10.68 -12.72
C LEU A 506 -5.05 -11.34 -11.52
N LEU A 507 -3.75 -11.05 -11.32
CA LEU A 507 -2.93 -11.75 -10.33
C LEU A 507 -3.42 -11.56 -8.90
N PHE A 508 -3.73 -10.33 -8.52
CA PHE A 508 -4.22 -10.02 -7.18
C PHE A 508 -5.55 -10.73 -6.86
N GLN A 509 -6.45 -10.82 -7.83
CA GLN A 509 -7.74 -11.51 -7.65
C GLN A 509 -7.52 -13.00 -7.37
N GLU A 510 -6.56 -13.61 -8.04
CA GLU A 510 -6.20 -15.02 -7.80
C GLU A 510 -5.56 -15.22 -6.43
N LEU A 511 -4.66 -14.31 -6.02
CA LEU A 511 -4.07 -14.34 -4.67
C LEU A 511 -5.14 -14.16 -3.58
N ASP A 512 -6.06 -13.23 -3.78
CA ASP A 512 -7.17 -13.00 -2.86
C ASP A 512 -8.12 -14.21 -2.80
N ALA A 513 -8.36 -14.88 -3.94
CA ALA A 513 -9.11 -16.13 -3.98
C ALA A 513 -8.42 -17.26 -3.20
N TRP A 514 -7.08 -17.41 -3.31
CA TRP A 514 -6.33 -18.39 -2.52
C TRP A 514 -6.42 -18.14 -1.01
N VAL A 515 -6.37 -16.88 -0.60
CA VAL A 515 -6.51 -16.48 0.80
C VAL A 515 -7.95 -16.72 1.26
N SER A 516 -8.94 -16.29 0.48
CA SER A 516 -10.37 -16.41 0.84
C SER A 516 -10.84 -17.86 0.91
N GLU A 517 -10.36 -18.74 0.04
CA GLU A 517 -10.64 -20.18 0.09
C GLU A 517 -10.19 -20.81 1.41
N LYS A 518 -9.04 -20.38 1.95
CA LYS A 518 -8.48 -20.91 3.18
C LYS A 518 -8.99 -20.23 4.44
N THR A 519 -9.28 -18.92 4.37
CA THR A 519 -9.58 -18.09 5.55
C THR A 519 -11.03 -17.61 5.63
N GLY A 520 -11.79 -17.74 4.54
CA GLY A 520 -13.14 -17.19 4.41
C GLY A 520 -13.17 -15.64 4.31
N LYS A 521 -12.02 -14.97 4.17
CA LYS A 521 -11.92 -13.50 4.13
C LYS A 521 -10.93 -13.03 3.07
N SER A 522 -11.25 -11.92 2.41
CA SER A 522 -10.35 -11.22 1.50
C SER A 522 -9.16 -10.60 2.24
N ILE A 523 -8.02 -10.44 1.56
CA ILE A 523 -6.81 -9.76 2.06
C ILE A 523 -7.17 -8.37 2.61
N PHE A 524 -8.10 -7.65 1.97
CA PHE A 524 -8.55 -6.30 2.36
C PHE A 524 -9.88 -6.26 3.13
N SER A 525 -10.49 -7.37 3.48
CA SER A 525 -11.83 -7.38 4.11
C SER A 525 -11.92 -6.61 5.43
N ASN A 526 -10.79 -6.32 6.07
CA ASN A 526 -10.71 -5.46 7.25
C ASN A 526 -10.46 -3.97 6.92
N ALA A 527 -10.06 -3.65 5.69
CA ALA A 527 -9.77 -2.28 5.28
C ALA A 527 -10.98 -1.58 4.64
N SER A 528 -11.90 -2.34 4.03
CA SER A 528 -13.11 -1.81 3.39
C SER A 528 -14.28 -1.60 4.35
N ALA A 529 -14.28 -2.25 5.51
CA ALA A 529 -15.20 -1.93 6.58
C ALA A 529 -14.69 -0.66 7.26
N GLY A 530 -15.20 0.50 6.85
CA GLY A 530 -14.96 1.81 7.46
C GLY A 530 -15.43 1.93 8.91
N ASN A 531 -15.45 0.84 9.63
CA ASN A 531 -15.61 0.73 11.06
C ASN A 531 -14.22 0.48 11.68
N MET A 532 -13.45 1.57 11.79
CA MET A 532 -12.54 1.64 12.92
C MET A 532 -13.40 1.84 14.15
N PRO A 533 -13.28 0.99 15.16
CA PRO A 533 -13.94 1.24 16.45
C PRO A 533 -13.40 2.52 17.10
#